data_50cd058c03b7608ddca176c7e6bde310
#
_entry.id   50cd058c03b7608ddca176c7e6bde310
#
_cell.length_a   1.000
_cell.length_b   1.000
_cell.length_c   1.000
_cell.angle_alpha   90.00
_cell.angle_beta   90.00
_cell.angle_gamma   90.00
#
_symmetry.space_group_name_H-M   'P 1'
#
loop_
_entity.id
_entity.type
_entity.pdbx_description
1 polymer ?
#
loop_
_entity_poly.entity_id
_entity_poly.type
_entity_poly.pdbx_seq_one_letter_code
_entity_poly.pdbx_strand_id
1 'polypeptide(L)'
;MKVARYLFEQLFNRGIDYLKFHQYIFNPQMIELLFDENKTNIPLQIHSQKANLHIYKYYDNNCPLKFALNHLTSNQFTTCFADVVDIERCLNVLFKILTNGGNKFSRVCYKHRRLSELYNLIIKVINHSEINYPLII
;
A
#
# COMPACT_ATOMS: atom_id res chain seq x y z
N MET A 1 14.21 -19.69 -6.53
CA MET A 1 12.76 -19.41 -6.53
C MET A 1 11.97 -20.13 -5.43
N LYS A 2 12.21 -21.39 -5.13
CA LYS A 2 11.48 -22.14 -4.07
C LYS A 2 11.62 -21.53 -2.67
N VAL A 3 12.81 -21.05 -2.30
CA VAL A 3 13.05 -20.44 -0.98
C VAL A 3 12.29 -19.12 -0.83
N ALA A 4 12.33 -18.27 -1.86
CA ALA A 4 11.60 -16.99 -1.83
C ALA A 4 10.09 -17.22 -1.71
N ARG A 5 9.54 -18.16 -2.48
CA ARG A 5 8.12 -18.53 -2.39
C ARG A 5 7.76 -19.01 -0.98
N TYR A 6 8.56 -19.90 -0.41
CA TYR A 6 8.34 -20.40 0.96
C TYR A 6 8.33 -19.28 1.98
N LEU A 7 9.28 -18.32 1.90
CA LEU A 7 9.34 -17.18 2.81
C LEU A 7 8.09 -16.29 2.68
N PHE A 8 7.64 -16.03 1.45
CA PHE A 8 6.41 -15.26 1.23
C PHE A 8 5.16 -16.00 1.72
N GLU A 9 5.05 -17.31 1.49
CA GLU A 9 3.97 -18.13 2.04
C GLU A 9 3.91 -18.05 3.57
N GLN A 10 5.07 -18.02 4.23
CA GLN A 10 5.13 -17.82 5.68
C GLN A 10 4.65 -16.42 6.09
N LEU A 11 4.98 -15.38 5.33
CA LEU A 11 4.51 -14.02 5.59
C LEU A 11 3.00 -13.89 5.40
N PHE A 12 2.44 -14.51 4.38
CA PHE A 12 1.00 -14.46 4.10
C PHE A 12 0.15 -15.21 5.13
N ASN A 13 0.70 -16.21 5.76
CA ASN A 13 -0.02 -17.08 6.72
C ASN A 13 0.12 -16.66 8.19
N ARG A 14 0.90 -15.61 8.48
CA ARG A 14 1.15 -15.15 9.85
C ARG A 14 0.61 -13.76 10.09
N GLY A 15 -0.02 -13.53 11.23
CA GLY A 15 -0.25 -12.19 11.74
C GLY A 15 1.09 -11.55 12.14
N ILE A 16 1.35 -10.33 11.67
CA ILE A 16 2.57 -9.59 11.92
C ILE A 16 2.22 -8.32 12.70
N ASP A 17 2.88 -8.07 13.84
CA ASP A 17 2.59 -6.89 14.63
C ASP A 17 3.03 -5.60 13.93
N TYR A 18 4.23 -5.62 13.37
CA TYR A 18 4.81 -4.48 12.68
C TYR A 18 5.53 -4.89 11.41
N LEU A 19 5.16 -4.24 10.33
CA LEU A 19 5.71 -4.47 9.00
C LEU A 19 6.28 -3.17 8.44
N LYS A 20 7.53 -3.19 8.00
CA LYS A 20 8.17 -2.05 7.36
C LYS A 20 8.67 -2.43 5.98
N PHE A 21 8.17 -1.72 4.99
CA PHE A 21 8.58 -1.89 3.61
C PHE A 21 9.41 -0.72 3.14
N HIS A 22 10.38 -1.03 2.32
CA HIS A 22 11.07 -0.06 1.50
C HIS A 22 10.71 -0.28 0.03
N GLN A 23 10.62 0.78 -0.72
CA GLN A 23 10.23 0.80 -2.12
C GLN A 23 10.93 -0.26 -3.01
N TYR A 24 12.15 -0.66 -2.65
CA TYR A 24 12.98 -1.56 -3.45
C TYR A 24 12.68 -3.05 -3.26
N ILE A 25 11.90 -3.41 -2.26
CA ILE A 25 11.76 -4.80 -1.82
C ILE A 25 10.76 -5.58 -2.68
N PHE A 26 9.78 -4.90 -3.26
CA PHE A 26 8.71 -5.57 -3.98
C PHE A 26 8.72 -5.22 -5.47
N ASN A 27 9.21 -6.19 -6.25
CA ASN A 27 8.98 -6.20 -7.68
C ASN A 27 7.65 -6.94 -7.94
N PRO A 28 6.61 -6.27 -8.48
CA PRO A 28 5.32 -6.89 -8.74
C PRO A 28 5.43 -8.07 -9.70
N GLN A 29 6.30 -7.99 -10.69
CA GLN A 29 6.55 -9.08 -11.63
C GLN A 29 7.10 -10.33 -10.92
N MET A 30 7.96 -10.14 -9.91
CA MET A 30 8.47 -11.23 -9.10
C MET A 30 7.35 -11.87 -8.28
N ILE A 31 6.44 -11.07 -7.74
CA ILE A 31 5.29 -11.56 -6.97
C ILE A 31 4.33 -12.32 -7.87
N GLU A 32 4.02 -11.81 -9.05
CA GLU A 32 3.22 -12.50 -10.05
C GLU A 32 3.85 -13.83 -10.47
N LEU A 33 5.17 -13.86 -10.72
CA LEU A 33 5.89 -15.09 -11.07
C LEU A 33 5.94 -16.11 -9.94
N LEU A 34 6.03 -15.66 -8.70
CA LEU A 34 6.05 -16.54 -7.52
C LEU A 34 4.68 -17.11 -7.18
N PHE A 35 3.63 -16.34 -7.46
CA PHE A 35 2.25 -16.65 -7.09
C PHE A 35 1.34 -16.54 -8.32
N ASP A 36 1.67 -17.28 -9.39
CA ASP A 36 0.77 -17.43 -10.53
C ASP A 36 -0.61 -17.85 -10.02
N GLU A 37 -1.56 -16.94 -10.12
CA GLU A 37 -2.92 -17.08 -9.56
C GLU A 37 -3.64 -18.34 -10.02
N ASN A 38 -3.26 -18.88 -11.18
CA ASN A 38 -3.82 -20.11 -11.72
C ASN A 38 -3.35 -21.38 -11.00
N LYS A 39 -2.37 -21.30 -10.10
CA LYS A 39 -1.75 -22.46 -9.45
C LYS A 39 -1.90 -22.50 -7.93
N THR A 40 -2.35 -21.42 -7.29
CA THR A 40 -2.44 -21.36 -5.83
C THR A 40 -3.77 -20.77 -5.39
N ASN A 41 -4.55 -21.55 -4.66
CA ASN A 41 -5.75 -21.08 -3.94
C ASN A 41 -5.41 -20.29 -2.65
N ILE A 42 -4.19 -19.76 -2.52
CA ILE A 42 -3.76 -19.03 -1.33
C ILE A 42 -4.08 -17.56 -1.53
N PRO A 43 -4.92 -16.96 -0.69
CA PRO A 43 -5.14 -15.52 -0.73
C PRO A 43 -3.81 -14.82 -0.41
N LEU A 44 -3.31 -14.04 -1.36
CA LEU A 44 -2.06 -13.29 -1.24
C LEU A 44 -2.27 -12.03 -0.40
N GLN A 45 -2.59 -12.20 0.88
CA GLN A 45 -2.82 -11.11 1.83
C GLN A 45 -1.85 -11.20 3.01
N ILE A 46 -1.08 -10.15 3.22
CA ILE A 46 -0.26 -9.98 4.42
C ILE A 46 -1.10 -9.24 5.46
N HIS A 47 -1.28 -9.83 6.62
CA HIS A 47 -2.01 -9.23 7.73
C HIS A 47 -1.03 -8.66 8.76
N SER A 48 -1.19 -7.38 9.11
CA SER A 48 -0.38 -6.74 10.13
C SER A 48 -1.20 -5.81 11.04
N GLN A 49 -0.71 -5.54 12.25
CA GLN A 49 -1.29 -4.50 13.10
C GLN A 49 -0.89 -3.11 12.59
N LYS A 50 0.39 -2.95 12.25
CA LYS A 50 0.94 -1.70 11.70
C LYS A 50 1.80 -2.01 10.50
N ALA A 51 1.61 -1.26 9.43
CA ALA A 51 2.41 -1.35 8.23
C ALA A 51 2.91 0.03 7.81
N ASN A 52 4.22 0.15 7.58
CA ASN A 52 4.86 1.37 7.11
C ASN A 52 5.53 1.12 5.76
N LEU A 53 5.18 1.94 4.79
CA LEU A 53 5.77 1.94 3.46
C LEU A 53 6.59 3.21 3.26
N HIS A 54 7.87 3.07 2.91
CA HIS A 54 8.76 4.18 2.60
C HIS A 54 9.00 4.27 1.11
N ILE A 55 8.66 5.42 0.51
CA ILE A 55 8.85 5.72 -0.91
C ILE A 55 9.89 6.82 -1.04
N TYR A 56 11.07 6.48 -1.56
CA TYR A 56 12.21 7.40 -1.70
C TYR A 56 12.27 8.09 -3.04
N LYS A 57 11.90 7.37 -4.10
CA LYS A 57 11.82 7.89 -5.46
C LYS A 57 10.56 7.37 -6.11
N TYR A 58 9.96 8.20 -6.93
CA TYR A 58 8.84 7.77 -7.72
C TYR A 58 9.33 7.14 -9.03
N TYR A 59 9.11 5.85 -9.18
CA TYR A 59 9.23 5.17 -10.46
C TYR A 59 7.83 5.02 -11.06
N ASP A 60 7.72 5.10 -12.38
CA ASP A 60 6.47 5.21 -13.14
C ASP A 60 5.37 4.18 -12.80
N ASN A 61 5.70 3.12 -12.11
CA ASN A 61 4.79 1.99 -11.96
C ASN A 61 3.93 1.98 -10.69
N ASN A 62 4.02 2.94 -9.78
CA ASN A 62 3.27 2.92 -8.51
C ASN A 62 3.33 1.57 -7.75
N CYS A 63 4.32 0.77 -8.02
CA CYS A 63 4.39 -0.64 -7.63
C CYS A 63 4.22 -0.88 -6.12
N PRO A 64 4.91 -0.12 -5.23
CA PRO A 64 4.78 -0.34 -3.79
C PRO A 64 3.37 -0.04 -3.28
N LEU A 65 2.73 1.01 -3.79
CA LEU A 65 1.37 1.39 -3.40
C LEU A 65 0.34 0.40 -3.94
N LYS A 66 0.50 -0.06 -5.18
CA LYS A 66 -0.35 -1.11 -5.74
C LYS A 66 -0.21 -2.42 -5.00
N PHE A 67 1.02 -2.76 -4.59
CA PHE A 67 1.24 -3.93 -3.73
C PHE A 67 0.48 -3.79 -2.41
N ALA A 68 0.59 -2.66 -1.73
CA ALA A 68 -0.15 -2.42 -0.49
C ALA A 68 -1.66 -2.52 -0.70
N LEU A 69 -2.18 -1.92 -1.77
CA LEU A 69 -3.61 -1.97 -2.10
C LEU A 69 -4.10 -3.40 -2.35
N ASN A 70 -3.32 -4.22 -3.04
CA ASN A 70 -3.76 -5.54 -3.49
C ASN A 70 -3.49 -6.64 -2.45
N HIS A 71 -2.38 -6.54 -1.70
CA HIS A 71 -1.85 -7.65 -0.91
C HIS A 71 -1.68 -7.36 0.59
N LEU A 72 -2.02 -6.16 1.06
CA LEU A 72 -1.84 -5.78 2.46
C LEU A 72 -3.19 -5.51 3.14
N THR A 73 -3.32 -6.02 4.36
CA THR A 73 -4.39 -5.69 5.30
C THR A 73 -3.74 -5.28 6.62
N SER A 74 -4.10 -4.12 7.16
CA SER A 74 -3.50 -3.60 8.39
C SER A 74 -4.47 -2.72 9.16
N ASN A 75 -4.38 -2.74 10.49
CA ASN A 75 -5.13 -1.78 11.29
C ASN A 75 -4.65 -0.35 11.08
N GLN A 76 -3.34 -0.17 10.94
CA GLN A 76 -2.76 1.13 10.62
C GLN A 76 -1.78 1.00 9.45
N PHE A 77 -2.07 1.70 8.38
CA PHE A 77 -1.19 1.81 7.22
C PHE A 77 -0.62 3.22 7.12
N THR A 78 0.71 3.32 7.10
CA THR A 78 1.42 4.60 6.99
C THR A 78 2.30 4.59 5.75
N THR A 79 2.17 5.60 4.90
CA THR A 79 3.09 5.82 3.79
C THR A 79 3.91 7.07 4.04
N CYS A 80 5.25 6.92 4.01
CA CYS A 80 6.20 8.01 4.13
C CYS A 80 6.83 8.28 2.77
N PHE A 81 6.66 9.49 2.27
CA PHE A 81 7.24 9.91 0.99
C PHE A 81 8.47 10.77 1.24
N ALA A 82 9.54 10.50 0.50
CA ALA A 82 10.66 11.43 0.42
C ALA A 82 10.27 12.72 -0.32
N ASP A 83 10.96 13.82 -0.02
CA ASP A 83 10.64 15.16 -0.55
C ASP A 83 10.67 15.26 -2.08
N VAL A 84 11.42 14.39 -2.73
CA VAL A 84 11.57 14.35 -4.19
C VAL A 84 10.44 13.60 -4.92
N VAL A 85 9.51 13.01 -4.17
CA VAL A 85 8.42 12.24 -4.76
C VAL A 85 7.34 13.19 -5.27
N ASP A 86 7.00 13.04 -6.54
CA ASP A 86 5.86 13.73 -7.15
C ASP A 86 4.57 13.03 -6.73
N ILE A 87 3.90 13.59 -5.73
CA ILE A 87 2.69 13.02 -5.14
C ILE A 87 1.51 13.03 -6.11
N GLU A 88 1.43 13.98 -7.03
CA GLU A 88 0.34 14.04 -8.00
C GLU A 88 0.22 12.76 -8.82
N ARG A 89 1.36 12.16 -9.17
CA ARG A 89 1.39 10.88 -9.89
C ARG A 89 0.87 9.70 -9.07
N CYS A 90 0.92 9.79 -7.75
CA CYS A 90 0.46 8.75 -6.83
C CYS A 90 -1.02 8.90 -6.45
N LEU A 91 -1.65 10.03 -6.72
CA LEU A 91 -2.97 10.38 -6.19
C LEU A 91 -4.03 9.31 -6.47
N ASN A 92 -4.07 8.77 -7.67
CA ASN A 92 -5.09 7.77 -8.02
C ASN A 92 -4.96 6.51 -7.16
N VAL A 93 -3.74 6.07 -6.89
CA VAL A 93 -3.52 4.88 -6.05
C VAL A 93 -3.75 5.21 -4.58
N LEU A 94 -3.31 6.37 -4.11
CA LEU A 94 -3.58 6.83 -2.75
C LEU A 94 -5.09 6.98 -2.51
N PHE A 95 -5.81 7.49 -3.48
CA PHE A 95 -7.27 7.59 -3.42
C PHE A 95 -7.93 6.20 -3.39
N LYS A 96 -7.47 5.25 -4.18
CA LYS A 96 -7.96 3.87 -4.13
C LYS A 96 -7.69 3.20 -2.78
N ILE A 97 -6.54 3.48 -2.15
CA ILE A 97 -6.24 2.99 -0.80
C ILE A 97 -7.25 3.55 0.21
N LEU A 98 -7.63 4.83 0.09
CA LEU A 98 -8.63 5.43 0.96
C LEU A 98 -10.04 4.88 0.73
N THR A 99 -10.44 4.67 -0.51
CA THR A 99 -11.81 4.27 -0.88
C THR A 99 -12.02 2.75 -0.81
N ASN A 100 -11.13 1.98 -1.42
CA ASN A 100 -11.21 0.51 -1.43
C ASN A 100 -10.58 -0.11 -0.18
N GLY A 101 -9.76 0.69 0.53
CA GLY A 101 -9.07 0.27 1.74
C GLY A 101 -9.96 0.25 2.98
N GLY A 102 -11.22 0.70 2.92
CA GLY A 102 -12.11 0.75 4.09
C GLY A 102 -12.30 -0.61 4.77
N ASN A 103 -12.18 -1.70 4.02
CA ASN A 103 -12.20 -3.06 4.57
C ASN A 103 -10.79 -3.63 4.88
N LYS A 104 -9.73 -2.96 4.41
CA LYS A 104 -8.34 -3.43 4.54
C LYS A 104 -7.55 -2.64 5.57
N PHE A 105 -7.86 -1.36 5.71
CA PHE A 105 -7.14 -0.44 6.60
C PHE A 105 -8.14 0.30 7.49
N SER A 106 -8.01 0.15 8.80
CA SER A 106 -8.85 0.92 9.74
C SER A 106 -8.39 2.37 9.84
N ARG A 107 -7.10 2.62 9.61
CA ARG A 107 -6.49 3.94 9.64
C ARG A 107 -5.42 4.04 8.55
N VAL A 108 -5.46 5.12 7.79
CA VAL A 108 -4.45 5.46 6.78
C VAL A 108 -3.78 6.77 7.15
N CYS A 109 -2.46 6.81 7.13
CA CYS A 109 -1.65 7.98 7.42
C CYS A 109 -0.65 8.23 6.29
N TYR A 110 -0.66 9.43 5.73
CA TYR A 110 0.31 9.86 4.73
C TYR A 110 1.26 10.89 5.34
N LYS A 111 2.57 10.66 5.22
CA LYS A 111 3.62 11.56 5.70
C LYS A 111 4.41 12.11 4.53
N HIS A 112 4.34 13.40 4.35
CA HIS A 112 5.09 14.12 3.33
C HIS A 112 5.40 15.55 3.80
N ARG A 113 6.50 16.13 3.30
CA ARG A 113 6.91 17.50 3.66
C ARG A 113 5.89 18.54 3.19
N ARG A 114 5.22 18.30 2.06
CA ARG A 114 4.15 19.14 1.51
C ARG A 114 2.76 18.56 1.78
N LEU A 115 2.51 18.26 3.04
CA LEU A 115 1.27 17.61 3.45
C LEU A 115 0.02 18.44 3.14
N SER A 116 0.14 19.78 3.19
CA SER A 116 -0.94 20.70 2.84
C SER A 116 -1.40 20.55 1.38
N GLU A 117 -0.47 20.38 0.45
CA GLU A 117 -0.79 20.17 -0.97
C GLU A 117 -1.50 18.82 -1.17
N LEU A 118 -0.97 17.77 -0.56
CA LEU A 118 -1.59 16.44 -0.59
C LEU A 118 -3.00 16.47 0.03
N TYR A 119 -3.16 17.13 1.17
CA TYR A 119 -4.45 17.29 1.82
C TYR A 119 -5.46 18.00 0.93
N ASN A 120 -5.09 19.12 0.32
CA ASN A 120 -5.95 19.86 -0.58
C ASN A 120 -6.37 19.05 -1.81
N LEU A 121 -5.46 18.25 -2.37
CA LEU A 121 -5.75 17.37 -3.49
C LEU A 121 -6.74 16.27 -3.09
N ILE A 122 -6.55 15.65 -1.94
CA ILE A 122 -7.46 14.63 -1.41
C ILE A 122 -8.84 15.23 -1.15
N ILE A 123 -8.93 16.38 -0.49
CA ILE A 123 -10.21 17.06 -0.22
C ILE A 123 -10.92 17.44 -1.53
N LYS A 124 -10.19 17.92 -2.53
CA LYS A 124 -10.76 18.21 -3.85
C LYS A 124 -11.38 16.99 -4.51
N VAL A 125 -10.74 15.83 -4.39
CA VAL A 125 -11.27 14.57 -4.91
C VAL A 125 -12.46 14.09 -4.09
N ILE A 126 -12.40 14.17 -2.76
CA ILE A 126 -13.48 13.79 -1.84
C ILE A 126 -14.75 14.61 -2.10
N ASN A 127 -14.64 15.92 -2.27
CA ASN A 127 -15.80 16.80 -2.52
C ASN A 127 -16.53 16.50 -3.84
N HIS A 128 -15.93 15.71 -4.73
CA HIS A 128 -16.54 15.29 -6.00
C HIS A 128 -17.10 13.86 -5.94
N SER A 129 -17.05 13.20 -4.78
CA SER A 129 -17.52 11.82 -4.61
C SER A 129 -18.36 11.66 -3.34
N GLU A 130 -19.51 10.98 -3.42
CA GLU A 130 -20.45 10.74 -2.32
C GLU A 130 -20.09 9.50 -1.47
N ILE A 131 -18.81 9.21 -1.26
CA ILE A 131 -18.36 7.96 -0.62
C ILE A 131 -17.89 8.21 0.82
N ASN A 132 -18.22 7.33 1.76
CA ASN A 132 -17.68 7.33 3.12
C ASN A 132 -16.21 6.88 3.14
N TYR A 133 -15.34 7.66 3.77
CA TYR A 133 -13.90 7.45 3.80
C TYR A 133 -13.40 6.99 5.18
N PRO A 134 -12.30 6.19 5.24
CA PRO A 134 -11.60 5.92 6.48
C PRO A 134 -10.99 7.22 7.04
N LEU A 135 -10.76 7.23 8.36
CA LEU A 135 -10.13 8.36 9.03
C LEU A 135 -8.72 8.63 8.49
N ILE A 136 -8.48 9.84 7.99
CA ILE A 136 -7.16 10.31 7.55
C ILE A 136 -6.53 11.07 8.73
N ILE A 137 -5.35 10.65 9.11
CA ILE A 137 -4.58 11.31 10.17
C ILE A 137 -3.24 11.77 9.63
#